data_2aebd4acbbc1c1a38028871c0649992d
#
_entry.id   2aebd4acbbc1c1a38028871c0649992d
#
_cell.length_a   1.000
_cell.length_b   1.000
_cell.length_c   1.000
_cell.angle_alpha   90.00
_cell.angle_beta   90.00
_cell.angle_gamma   90.00
#
_symmetry.space_group_name_H-M   'P 1'
#
loop_
_entity.id
_entity.type
_entity.pdbx_description
1 polymer ?
#
loop_
_entity_poly.entity_id
_entity_poly.type
_entity_poly.pdbx_seq_one_letter_code
_entity_poly.pdbx_strand_id
1 'polypeptide(L)'
;TEFTISGEDFGVRTDDVKVYIGSQEASVISCEDKAIVAKVPVSATDGKITVEVFGQRVETDLSYSVLGKPGISAVKPSFGFPGTDIVFEGHDLGVSKTLYTLLFVGCTDKAEIIGTPTDERFQVKLPESAESGIMTLKISNQAVDLASYPFTVLKHATLDLPKQDEPVPSGYAGSTFTITGTKLAQGLLKPVEGLQPMRVTFTAKAGGDPGQAVIDVDKLTDKSITV
;
A
#
# COMPACT_ATOMS: atom_id res chain seq x y z
N THR A 1 -23.56 3.67 6.33
CA THR A 1 -22.76 3.12 7.45
C THR A 1 -23.62 3.13 8.70
N GLU A 2 -23.51 2.08 9.53
CA GLU A 2 -24.12 1.98 10.84
C GLU A 2 -23.04 2.20 11.91
N PHE A 3 -23.43 2.77 13.05
CA PHE A 3 -22.54 2.99 14.19
C PHE A 3 -23.30 2.76 15.49
N THR A 4 -22.58 2.41 16.54
CA THR A 4 -23.14 2.15 17.85
C THR A 4 -22.66 3.21 18.85
N ILE A 5 -23.60 3.76 19.61
CA ILE A 5 -23.34 4.65 20.74
C ILE A 5 -23.52 3.83 22.01
N SER A 6 -22.50 3.80 22.85
CA SER A 6 -22.57 3.14 24.15
C SER A 6 -22.77 4.20 25.25
N GLY A 7 -23.63 3.91 26.21
CA GLY A 7 -23.93 4.80 27.34
C GLY A 7 -24.79 4.10 28.39
N GLU A 8 -25.60 4.85 29.09
CA GLU A 8 -26.55 4.34 30.09
C GLU A 8 -27.86 5.13 30.01
N ASP A 9 -28.95 4.52 30.47
CA ASP A 9 -30.29 5.12 30.62
C ASP A 9 -30.90 5.59 29.28
N PHE A 10 -30.59 4.92 28.17
CA PHE A 10 -31.18 5.23 26.86
C PHE A 10 -32.62 4.74 26.73
N GLY A 11 -33.05 3.82 27.60
CA GLY A 11 -34.35 3.14 27.48
C GLY A 11 -34.32 2.04 26.44
N VAL A 12 -35.50 1.57 26.01
CA VAL A 12 -35.62 0.41 25.11
C VAL A 12 -36.47 0.70 23.87
N ARG A 13 -36.89 1.95 23.67
CA ARG A 13 -37.77 2.34 22.56
C ARG A 13 -37.07 3.30 21.62
N THR A 14 -37.07 2.98 20.35
CA THR A 14 -36.48 3.82 19.31
C THR A 14 -37.19 5.17 19.15
N ASP A 15 -38.50 5.25 19.48
CA ASP A 15 -39.30 6.47 19.36
C ASP A 15 -38.93 7.54 20.40
N ASP A 16 -38.36 7.13 21.53
CA ASP A 16 -37.96 8.01 22.62
C ASP A 16 -36.55 8.58 22.47
N VAL A 17 -35.83 8.13 21.43
CA VAL A 17 -34.42 8.46 21.21
C VAL A 17 -34.22 9.06 19.82
N LYS A 18 -33.50 10.17 19.76
CA LYS A 18 -32.99 10.73 18.50
C LYS A 18 -31.48 10.89 18.55
N VAL A 19 -30.86 10.64 17.43
CA VAL A 19 -29.39 10.78 17.26
C VAL A 19 -29.15 11.78 16.14
N TYR A 20 -28.22 12.71 16.37
CA TYR A 20 -27.83 13.70 15.38
C TYR A 20 -26.33 13.62 15.12
N ILE A 21 -25.92 13.85 13.87
CA ILE A 21 -24.53 14.07 13.45
C ILE A 21 -24.48 15.50 12.91
N GLY A 22 -23.83 16.40 13.65
CA GLY A 22 -23.96 17.83 13.41
C GLY A 22 -25.43 18.27 13.50
N SER A 23 -25.97 18.77 12.39
CA SER A 23 -27.40 19.20 12.32
C SER A 23 -28.32 18.13 11.71
N GLN A 24 -27.80 16.98 11.27
CA GLN A 24 -28.58 15.96 10.56
C GLN A 24 -29.03 14.83 11.48
N GLU A 25 -30.31 14.50 11.46
CA GLU A 25 -30.87 13.40 12.23
C GLU A 25 -30.52 12.06 11.60
N ALA A 26 -29.94 11.16 12.40
CA ALA A 26 -29.60 9.80 12.03
C ALA A 26 -30.80 8.86 12.28
N SER A 27 -31.01 7.87 11.43
CA SER A 27 -32.06 6.87 11.63
C SER A 27 -31.63 5.89 12.72
N VAL A 28 -32.37 5.87 13.84
CA VAL A 28 -32.17 4.89 14.91
C VAL A 28 -32.70 3.53 14.45
N ILE A 29 -31.86 2.51 14.47
CA ILE A 29 -32.17 1.14 14.05
C ILE A 29 -32.64 0.31 15.25
N SER A 30 -31.89 0.41 16.36
CA SER A 30 -32.23 -0.25 17.61
C SER A 30 -31.80 0.61 18.81
N CYS A 31 -32.54 0.45 19.91
CA CYS A 31 -32.25 1.10 21.19
C CYS A 31 -32.38 0.07 22.30
N GLU A 32 -31.31 -0.05 23.07
CA GLU A 32 -31.22 -0.79 24.32
C GLU A 32 -30.76 0.18 25.41
N ASP A 33 -30.97 -0.14 26.66
CA ASP A 33 -30.67 0.75 27.79
C ASP A 33 -29.21 1.27 27.80
N LYS A 34 -28.28 0.48 27.22
CA LYS A 34 -26.84 0.82 27.19
C LYS A 34 -26.26 1.00 25.78
N ALA A 35 -27.06 0.84 24.74
CA ALA A 35 -26.57 0.92 23.37
C ALA A 35 -27.64 1.42 22.40
N ILE A 36 -27.27 2.35 21.54
CA ILE A 36 -28.06 2.81 20.42
C ILE A 36 -27.33 2.45 19.14
N VAL A 37 -28.01 1.78 18.21
CA VAL A 37 -27.50 1.57 16.85
C VAL A 37 -28.22 2.54 15.92
N ALA A 38 -27.44 3.35 15.22
CA ALA A 38 -27.98 4.34 14.29
C ALA A 38 -27.27 4.27 12.93
N LYS A 39 -27.98 4.70 11.89
CA LYS A 39 -27.47 4.77 10.52
C LYS A 39 -27.15 6.21 10.16
N VAL A 40 -25.93 6.43 9.67
CA VAL A 40 -25.49 7.74 9.18
C VAL A 40 -26.37 8.20 8.03
N PRO A 41 -26.97 9.42 8.10
CA PRO A 41 -27.78 9.96 7.00
C PRO A 41 -26.92 10.23 5.76
N VAL A 42 -27.53 10.15 4.59
CA VAL A 42 -26.83 10.38 3.31
C VAL A 42 -26.34 11.83 3.19
N SER A 43 -27.04 12.75 3.86
CA SER A 43 -26.71 14.19 3.90
C SER A 43 -25.83 14.58 5.09
N ALA A 44 -25.27 13.61 5.84
CA ALA A 44 -24.43 13.93 6.97
C ALA A 44 -23.24 14.79 6.55
N THR A 45 -22.90 15.74 7.39
CA THR A 45 -21.66 16.54 7.34
C THR A 45 -20.87 16.30 8.61
N ASP A 46 -19.64 16.69 8.61
CA ASP A 46 -18.80 16.63 9.81
C ASP A 46 -19.47 17.33 10.98
N GLY A 47 -19.37 16.75 12.14
CA GLY A 47 -19.96 17.34 13.33
C GLY A 47 -19.94 16.42 14.54
N LYS A 48 -20.30 17.00 15.68
CA LYS A 48 -20.43 16.24 16.91
C LYS A 48 -21.67 15.35 16.89
N ILE A 49 -21.58 14.25 17.61
CA ILE A 49 -22.72 13.37 17.83
C ILE A 49 -23.53 13.91 19.00
N THR A 50 -24.82 14.12 18.79
CA THR A 50 -25.76 14.53 19.82
C THR A 50 -26.82 13.45 19.97
N VAL A 51 -27.10 13.06 21.21
CA VAL A 51 -28.16 12.12 21.54
C VAL A 51 -29.25 12.88 22.30
N GLU A 52 -30.50 12.68 21.90
CA GLU A 52 -31.66 13.19 22.60
C GLU A 52 -32.49 12.01 23.13
N VAL A 53 -32.65 11.92 24.44
CA VAL A 53 -33.44 10.88 25.12
C VAL A 53 -34.53 11.56 25.93
N PHE A 54 -35.80 11.17 25.69
CA PHE A 54 -36.98 11.79 26.32
C PHE A 54 -36.99 13.33 26.22
N GLY A 55 -36.51 13.89 25.11
CA GLY A 55 -36.42 15.33 24.88
C GLY A 55 -35.25 16.05 25.54
N GLN A 56 -34.40 15.33 26.26
CA GLN A 56 -33.15 15.88 26.81
C GLN A 56 -31.99 15.63 25.86
N ARG A 57 -31.29 16.69 25.44
CA ARG A 57 -30.15 16.64 24.55
C ARG A 57 -28.83 16.58 25.30
N VAL A 58 -27.98 15.65 24.91
CA VAL A 58 -26.59 15.53 25.34
C VAL A 58 -25.70 15.54 24.13
N GLU A 59 -24.85 16.56 24.02
CA GLU A 59 -23.79 16.59 23.00
C GLU A 59 -22.58 15.81 23.54
N THR A 60 -22.08 14.88 22.74
CA THR A 60 -20.90 14.11 23.09
C THR A 60 -19.62 14.86 22.71
N ASP A 61 -18.50 14.50 23.32
CA ASP A 61 -17.17 14.98 22.89
C ASP A 61 -16.67 14.29 21.61
N LEU A 62 -17.44 13.30 21.09
CA LEU A 62 -17.12 12.57 19.88
C LEU A 62 -17.54 13.35 18.65
N SER A 63 -16.63 13.55 17.73
CA SER A 63 -16.89 14.09 16.40
C SER A 63 -16.97 12.97 15.37
N TYR A 64 -17.97 13.04 14.50
CA TYR A 64 -18.10 12.19 13.32
C TYR A 64 -17.56 12.96 12.12
N SER A 65 -16.63 12.35 11.38
CA SER A 65 -16.16 12.90 10.10
C SER A 65 -16.75 12.09 8.95
N VAL A 66 -17.38 12.78 8.02
CA VAL A 66 -17.96 12.18 6.82
C VAL A 66 -16.86 12.11 5.76
N LEU A 67 -16.35 10.92 5.52
CA LEU A 67 -15.37 10.73 4.47
C LEU A 67 -16.01 10.95 3.09
N GLY A 68 -15.40 11.76 2.27
CA GLY A 68 -15.69 11.89 0.85
C GLY A 68 -15.35 10.60 0.09
N LYS A 69 -15.35 10.64 -1.23
CA LYS A 69 -14.88 9.52 -2.05
C LYS A 69 -13.35 9.49 -1.98
N PRO A 70 -12.74 8.44 -1.40
CA PRO A 70 -11.30 8.39 -1.27
C PRO A 70 -10.61 8.34 -2.63
N GLY A 71 -9.52 9.08 -2.76
CA GLY A 71 -8.70 9.10 -3.97
C GLY A 71 -7.21 9.09 -3.66
N ILE A 72 -6.43 8.40 -4.50
CA ILE A 72 -4.97 8.39 -4.42
C ILE A 72 -4.40 9.33 -5.48
N SER A 73 -3.49 10.20 -5.06
CA SER A 73 -2.76 11.14 -5.91
C SER A 73 -1.31 10.73 -6.16
N ALA A 74 -0.71 9.94 -5.27
CA ALA A 74 0.64 9.41 -5.45
C ALA A 74 0.87 8.13 -4.66
N VAL A 75 1.76 7.28 -5.19
CA VAL A 75 2.30 6.09 -4.52
C VAL A 75 3.82 6.15 -4.66
N LYS A 76 4.55 6.19 -3.53
CA LYS A 76 6.00 6.39 -3.50
C LYS A 76 6.68 5.46 -2.48
N PRO A 77 7.75 4.78 -2.88
CA PRO A 77 8.24 4.61 -4.26
C PRO A 77 7.28 3.75 -5.11
N SER A 78 7.45 3.75 -6.43
CA SER A 78 6.70 2.90 -7.36
C SER A 78 7.32 1.50 -7.55
N PHE A 79 8.44 1.25 -6.89
CA PHE A 79 9.14 -0.03 -6.89
C PHE A 79 9.84 -0.27 -5.55
N GLY A 80 10.14 -1.53 -5.23
CA GLY A 80 10.93 -1.86 -4.04
C GLY A 80 11.14 -3.35 -3.86
N PHE A 81 12.02 -3.69 -2.93
CA PHE A 81 12.19 -5.04 -2.42
C PHE A 81 11.16 -5.33 -1.33
N PRO A 82 10.82 -6.60 -1.05
CA PRO A 82 10.06 -6.96 0.12
C PRO A 82 10.59 -6.26 1.38
N GLY A 83 9.67 -5.75 2.22
CA GLY A 83 10.02 -4.94 3.37
C GLY A 83 10.16 -3.44 3.10
N THR A 84 10.14 -2.97 1.85
CA THR A 84 10.14 -1.54 1.52
C THR A 84 8.88 -0.86 2.08
N ASP A 85 9.05 0.31 2.68
CA ASP A 85 7.95 1.15 3.13
C ASP A 85 7.43 1.97 1.95
N ILE A 86 6.11 1.89 1.70
CA ILE A 86 5.42 2.54 0.59
C ILE A 86 4.44 3.55 1.16
N VAL A 87 4.52 4.76 0.67
CA VAL A 87 3.64 5.89 1.05
C VAL A 87 2.58 6.08 0.00
N PHE A 88 1.33 6.13 0.42
CA PHE A 88 0.18 6.53 -0.37
C PHE A 88 -0.23 7.93 0.05
N GLU A 89 -0.33 8.84 -0.91
CA GLU A 89 -0.81 10.22 -0.72
C GLU A 89 -2.13 10.38 -1.46
N GLY A 90 -3.07 11.15 -0.90
CA GLY A 90 -4.39 11.31 -1.49
C GLY A 90 -5.29 12.26 -0.71
N HIS A 91 -6.57 12.00 -0.74
CA HIS A 91 -7.61 12.75 0.00
C HIS A 91 -8.73 11.81 0.46
N ASP A 92 -9.41 12.18 1.52
CA ASP A 92 -10.52 11.41 2.12
C ASP A 92 -10.12 9.98 2.51
N LEU A 93 -8.87 9.80 2.94
CA LEU A 93 -8.32 8.48 3.25
C LEU A 93 -8.74 7.97 4.64
N GLY A 94 -9.11 8.88 5.54
CA GLY A 94 -9.48 8.56 6.92
C GLY A 94 -8.28 8.26 7.82
N VAL A 95 -8.53 8.31 9.12
CA VAL A 95 -7.47 8.31 10.15
C VAL A 95 -7.35 6.99 10.92
N SER A 96 -8.15 5.98 10.61
CA SER A 96 -8.13 4.69 11.30
C SER A 96 -7.61 3.56 10.42
N LYS A 97 -6.66 2.77 10.93
CA LYS A 97 -6.10 1.60 10.23
C LYS A 97 -7.15 0.57 9.84
N THR A 98 -8.25 0.48 10.58
CA THR A 98 -9.34 -0.49 10.31
C THR A 98 -10.11 -0.20 9.04
N LEU A 99 -10.02 1.02 8.50
CA LEU A 99 -10.71 1.41 7.27
C LEU A 99 -10.08 0.80 6.01
N TYR A 100 -8.80 0.39 6.09
CA TYR A 100 -8.02 0.02 4.92
C TYR A 100 -8.02 -1.49 4.67
N THR A 101 -8.20 -1.84 3.41
CA THR A 101 -7.92 -3.17 2.87
C THR A 101 -7.09 -2.99 1.61
N LEU A 102 -5.78 -3.15 1.71
CA LEU A 102 -4.83 -3.10 0.60
C LEU A 102 -4.27 -4.51 0.34
N LEU A 103 -4.40 -4.96 -0.90
CA LEU A 103 -3.88 -6.24 -1.36
C LEU A 103 -2.88 -6.00 -2.50
N PHE A 104 -1.68 -6.53 -2.34
CA PHE A 104 -0.71 -6.65 -3.43
C PHE A 104 -1.01 -7.88 -4.28
N VAL A 105 -0.60 -7.84 -5.54
CA VAL A 105 -0.66 -9.01 -6.42
C VAL A 105 0.15 -10.16 -5.79
N GLY A 106 -0.37 -11.37 -5.86
CA GLY A 106 0.26 -12.57 -5.26
C GLY A 106 0.00 -12.75 -3.76
N CYS A 107 -0.57 -11.75 -3.06
CA CYS A 107 -0.87 -11.82 -1.64
C CYS A 107 -2.33 -12.21 -1.38
N THR A 108 -2.56 -13.06 -0.38
CA THR A 108 -3.89 -13.39 0.15
C THR A 108 -4.27 -12.50 1.33
N ASP A 109 -3.29 -12.06 2.09
CA ASP A 109 -3.48 -11.25 3.27
C ASP A 109 -3.33 -9.75 2.95
N LYS A 110 -4.11 -8.92 3.66
CA LYS A 110 -4.02 -7.48 3.54
C LYS A 110 -2.67 -6.96 4.04
N ALA A 111 -2.14 -5.94 3.37
CA ALA A 111 -0.92 -5.27 3.79
C ALA A 111 -1.10 -4.59 5.15
N GLU A 112 -0.05 -4.59 5.96
CA GLU A 112 -0.03 -3.93 7.25
C GLU A 112 0.13 -2.41 7.08
N ILE A 113 -0.78 -1.64 7.70
CA ILE A 113 -0.66 -0.19 7.77
C ILE A 113 0.33 0.19 8.87
N ILE A 114 1.41 0.88 8.49
CA ILE A 114 2.47 1.33 9.41
C ILE A 114 2.14 2.72 9.94
N GLY A 115 2.52 2.97 11.20
CA GLY A 115 2.32 4.29 11.82
C GLY A 115 0.85 4.66 11.98
N THR A 116 0.56 5.94 12.04
CA THR A 116 -0.80 6.49 12.15
C THR A 116 -1.20 7.09 10.81
N PRO A 117 -2.26 6.59 10.15
CA PRO A 117 -2.76 7.19 8.92
C PRO A 117 -3.37 8.57 9.20
N THR A 118 -3.34 9.42 8.20
CA THR A 118 -4.03 10.71 8.16
C THR A 118 -5.02 10.72 7.00
N ASP A 119 -5.87 11.71 6.93
CA ASP A 119 -6.83 11.86 5.83
C ASP A 119 -6.18 12.05 4.45
N GLU A 120 -4.91 12.45 4.43
CA GLU A 120 -4.14 12.71 3.22
C GLU A 120 -3.06 11.67 2.93
N ARG A 121 -2.73 10.79 3.89
CA ARG A 121 -1.58 9.91 3.79
C ARG A 121 -1.68 8.67 4.66
N PHE A 122 -1.24 7.53 4.12
CA PHE A 122 -0.94 6.33 4.89
C PHE A 122 0.30 5.61 4.35
N GLN A 123 0.83 4.69 5.12
CA GLN A 123 2.06 3.97 4.81
C GLN A 123 1.88 2.48 5.05
N VAL A 124 2.48 1.67 4.18
CA VAL A 124 2.44 0.21 4.27
C VAL A 124 3.82 -0.38 4.04
N LYS A 125 4.05 -1.58 4.56
CA LYS A 125 5.23 -2.39 4.26
C LYS A 125 4.93 -3.35 3.12
N LEU A 126 5.84 -3.43 2.13
CA LEU A 126 5.71 -4.37 1.02
C LEU A 126 5.83 -5.81 1.53
N PRO A 127 4.81 -6.67 1.33
CA PRO A 127 4.85 -8.06 1.76
C PRO A 127 5.90 -8.91 1.01
N GLU A 128 6.39 -9.95 1.66
CA GLU A 128 7.37 -10.90 1.07
C GLU A 128 6.82 -11.66 -0.14
N SER A 129 5.51 -11.98 -0.13
CA SER A 129 4.84 -12.71 -1.21
C SER A 129 4.34 -11.81 -2.33
N ALA A 130 4.54 -10.49 -2.25
CA ALA A 130 4.05 -9.56 -3.26
C ALA A 130 4.69 -9.80 -4.62
N GLU A 131 3.88 -9.62 -5.65
CA GLU A 131 4.28 -9.64 -7.05
C GLU A 131 4.00 -8.28 -7.70
N SER A 132 4.70 -8.02 -8.82
CA SER A 132 4.53 -6.78 -9.56
C SER A 132 3.13 -6.69 -10.20
N GLY A 133 2.51 -5.53 -10.13
CA GLY A 133 1.22 -5.29 -10.75
C GLY A 133 0.42 -4.15 -10.09
N ILE A 134 -0.87 -4.10 -10.42
CA ILE A 134 -1.80 -3.13 -9.88
C ILE A 134 -2.38 -3.69 -8.58
N MET A 135 -2.21 -2.94 -7.50
CA MET A 135 -2.75 -3.27 -6.17
C MET A 135 -4.26 -3.04 -6.12
N THR A 136 -4.93 -3.72 -5.20
CA THR A 136 -6.35 -3.48 -4.89
C THR A 136 -6.46 -2.77 -3.55
N LEU A 137 -7.07 -1.59 -3.54
CA LEU A 137 -7.30 -0.79 -2.33
C LEU A 137 -8.79 -0.56 -2.12
N LYS A 138 -9.24 -0.80 -0.89
CA LYS A 138 -10.54 -0.35 -0.40
C LYS A 138 -10.34 0.46 0.88
N ILE A 139 -11.07 1.57 0.98
CA ILE A 139 -11.14 2.41 2.18
C ILE A 139 -12.60 2.50 2.58
N SER A 140 -12.94 2.13 3.81
CA SER A 140 -14.34 2.04 4.28
C SER A 140 -15.24 1.22 3.33
N ASN A 141 -14.72 0.10 2.77
CA ASN A 141 -15.37 -0.73 1.74
C ASN A 141 -15.59 -0.05 0.37
N GLN A 142 -15.17 1.19 0.18
CA GLN A 142 -15.18 1.85 -1.14
C GLN A 142 -13.91 1.47 -1.91
N ALA A 143 -14.08 0.99 -3.14
CA ALA A 143 -12.94 0.70 -4.02
C ALA A 143 -12.26 2.00 -4.47
N VAL A 144 -10.94 2.03 -4.38
CA VAL A 144 -10.09 3.14 -4.83
C VAL A 144 -9.35 2.71 -6.09
N ASP A 145 -9.39 3.54 -7.12
CA ASP A 145 -8.70 3.25 -8.39
C ASP A 145 -7.18 3.46 -8.24
N LEU A 146 -6.42 2.40 -8.50
CA LEU A 146 -4.96 2.39 -8.53
C LEU A 146 -4.39 2.05 -9.91
N ALA A 147 -5.19 2.08 -10.97
CA ALA A 147 -4.75 1.69 -12.34
C ALA A 147 -3.54 2.51 -12.82
N SER A 148 -3.43 3.77 -12.41
CA SER A 148 -2.31 4.66 -12.75
C SER A 148 -1.06 4.45 -11.88
N TYR A 149 -1.12 3.57 -10.87
CA TYR A 149 -0.04 3.34 -9.89
C TYR A 149 0.39 1.87 -9.84
N PRO A 150 0.87 1.27 -10.95
CA PRO A 150 1.41 -0.07 -10.91
C PRO A 150 2.67 -0.10 -10.03
N PHE A 151 2.80 -1.12 -9.22
CA PHE A 151 3.98 -1.31 -8.36
C PHE A 151 4.90 -2.39 -8.92
N THR A 152 6.21 -2.12 -8.94
CA THR A 152 7.22 -3.09 -9.37
C THR A 152 7.91 -3.70 -8.16
N VAL A 153 7.71 -5.00 -7.95
CA VAL A 153 8.41 -5.74 -6.89
C VAL A 153 9.76 -6.21 -7.42
N LEU A 154 10.83 -5.77 -6.77
CA LEU A 154 12.19 -6.22 -7.05
C LEU A 154 12.51 -7.46 -6.23
N LYS A 155 13.24 -8.39 -6.83
CA LYS A 155 13.77 -9.59 -6.15
C LYS A 155 15.28 -9.56 -6.23
N HIS A 156 15.95 -10.04 -5.19
CA HIS A 156 17.42 -10.10 -5.23
C HIS A 156 17.89 -10.96 -6.39
N ALA A 157 18.77 -10.40 -7.21
CA ALA A 157 19.44 -11.15 -8.24
C ALA A 157 20.43 -12.13 -7.60
N THR A 158 20.55 -13.31 -8.18
CA THR A 158 21.59 -14.26 -7.81
C THR A 158 22.47 -14.55 -9.03
N LEU A 159 23.73 -14.77 -8.81
CA LEU A 159 24.67 -15.19 -9.85
C LEU A 159 24.99 -16.69 -9.66
N ASP A 160 25.06 -17.41 -10.78
CA ASP A 160 25.61 -18.76 -10.79
C ASP A 160 27.14 -18.61 -10.75
N LEU A 161 27.70 -18.80 -9.57
CA LEU A 161 29.17 -18.75 -9.42
C LEU A 161 29.79 -20.06 -9.94
N PRO A 162 30.93 -20.01 -10.61
CA PRO A 162 31.69 -21.22 -10.97
C PRO A 162 31.95 -22.07 -9.72
N LYS A 163 31.77 -23.37 -9.83
CA LYS A 163 32.18 -24.30 -8.76
C LYS A 163 33.65 -24.23 -8.55
N GLN A 164 34.12 -24.60 -7.35
CA GLN A 164 35.53 -24.49 -6.95
C GLN A 164 36.52 -25.21 -7.92
N ASP A 165 36.07 -26.23 -8.64
CA ASP A 165 36.84 -27.03 -9.57
C ASP A 165 36.54 -26.71 -11.05
N GLU A 166 35.67 -25.71 -11.34
CA GLU A 166 35.43 -25.31 -12.73
C GLU A 166 36.47 -24.28 -13.21
N PRO A 167 36.89 -24.35 -14.48
CA PRO A 167 37.83 -23.38 -15.02
C PRO A 167 37.20 -21.97 -14.98
N VAL A 168 37.93 -21.01 -14.44
CA VAL A 168 37.53 -19.60 -14.47
C VAL A 168 37.39 -19.17 -15.94
N PRO A 169 36.25 -18.53 -16.31
CA PRO A 169 36.09 -18.02 -17.66
C PRO A 169 37.24 -17.09 -18.03
N SER A 170 37.86 -17.32 -19.18
CA SER A 170 38.95 -16.52 -19.69
C SER A 170 38.72 -16.18 -21.18
N GLY A 171 39.21 -15.03 -21.60
CA GLY A 171 39.02 -14.55 -22.97
C GLY A 171 39.99 -13.41 -23.29
N TYR A 172 40.07 -13.04 -24.56
CA TYR A 172 40.82 -11.87 -25.02
C TYR A 172 40.02 -10.60 -24.84
N ALA A 173 40.68 -9.46 -24.81
CA ALA A 173 39.99 -8.16 -24.84
C ALA A 173 39.08 -8.07 -26.07
N GLY A 174 37.83 -7.68 -25.86
CA GLY A 174 36.79 -7.65 -26.88
C GLY A 174 36.02 -8.97 -27.09
N SER A 175 36.36 -10.04 -26.34
CA SER A 175 35.51 -11.25 -26.32
C SER A 175 34.22 -11.02 -25.56
N THR A 176 33.15 -11.67 -25.98
CA THR A 176 31.87 -11.68 -25.24
C THR A 176 31.93 -12.71 -24.12
N PHE A 177 31.30 -12.38 -23.00
CA PHE A 177 31.19 -13.25 -21.83
C PHE A 177 29.71 -13.29 -21.35
N THR A 178 29.24 -14.45 -20.97
CA THR A 178 27.88 -14.61 -20.48
C THR A 178 27.88 -14.91 -18.97
N ILE A 179 27.19 -14.09 -18.22
CA ILE A 179 26.94 -14.27 -16.79
C ILE A 179 25.54 -14.89 -16.64
N THR A 180 25.47 -16.01 -15.94
CA THR A 180 24.18 -16.67 -15.64
C THR A 180 23.76 -16.46 -14.20
N GLY A 181 22.46 -16.55 -13.96
CA GLY A 181 21.88 -16.36 -12.63
C GLY A 181 20.36 -16.30 -12.66
N THR A 182 19.78 -15.61 -11.71
CA THR A 182 18.34 -15.38 -11.66
C THR A 182 18.03 -13.91 -11.36
N LYS A 183 16.92 -13.42 -11.87
CA LYS A 183 16.46 -12.03 -11.66
C LYS A 183 17.44 -10.97 -12.16
N LEU A 184 18.20 -11.27 -13.20
CA LEU A 184 19.26 -10.40 -13.70
C LEU A 184 18.74 -9.21 -14.51
N ALA A 185 17.59 -9.33 -15.17
CA ALA A 185 17.04 -8.30 -16.06
C ALA A 185 16.02 -7.36 -15.41
N GLN A 186 15.91 -7.35 -14.07
CA GLN A 186 14.94 -6.52 -13.38
C GLN A 186 15.18 -5.03 -13.65
N GLY A 187 14.10 -4.32 -14.01
CA GLY A 187 14.14 -2.89 -14.31
C GLY A 187 14.72 -2.52 -15.66
N LEU A 188 15.42 -3.44 -16.36
CA LEU A 188 15.97 -3.19 -17.71
C LEU A 188 14.97 -3.56 -18.82
N LEU A 189 14.20 -4.63 -18.63
CA LEU A 189 13.15 -5.04 -19.57
C LEU A 189 11.93 -4.10 -19.55
N LYS A 190 11.71 -3.41 -18.42
CA LYS A 190 10.70 -2.35 -18.25
C LYS A 190 11.35 -1.25 -17.42
N PRO A 191 11.73 -0.11 -18.01
CA PRO A 191 12.32 0.99 -17.26
C PRO A 191 11.39 1.43 -16.13
N VAL A 192 11.93 1.54 -14.92
CA VAL A 192 11.25 2.05 -13.73
C VAL A 192 11.94 3.33 -13.32
N GLU A 193 11.20 4.42 -13.22
CA GLU A 193 11.75 5.71 -12.82
C GLU A 193 12.41 5.61 -11.44
N GLY A 194 13.65 6.10 -11.35
CA GLY A 194 14.44 6.08 -10.11
C GLY A 194 15.24 4.78 -9.87
N LEU A 195 15.03 3.72 -10.65
CA LEU A 195 15.85 2.52 -10.57
C LEU A 195 17.16 2.71 -11.36
N GLN A 196 18.28 2.50 -10.69
CA GLN A 196 19.58 2.61 -11.34
C GLN A 196 19.78 1.47 -12.35
N PRO A 197 20.34 1.77 -13.54
CA PRO A 197 20.61 0.74 -14.53
C PRO A 197 21.65 -0.26 -14.00
N MET A 198 21.51 -1.52 -14.45
CA MET A 198 22.48 -2.57 -14.16
C MET A 198 23.85 -2.20 -14.73
N ARG A 199 24.91 -2.52 -13.98
CA ARG A 199 26.30 -2.37 -14.40
C ARG A 199 27.04 -3.68 -14.19
N VAL A 200 27.87 -4.04 -15.14
CA VAL A 200 28.83 -5.11 -14.99
C VAL A 200 30.21 -4.47 -14.97
N THR A 201 30.96 -4.70 -13.91
CA THR A 201 32.32 -4.17 -13.75
C THR A 201 33.30 -5.32 -13.56
N PHE A 202 34.47 -5.22 -14.20
CA PHE A 202 35.59 -6.11 -13.99
C PHE A 202 36.59 -5.42 -13.09
N THR A 203 36.91 -6.04 -11.97
CA THR A 203 37.98 -5.56 -11.07
C THR A 203 39.27 -6.24 -11.40
N ALA A 204 40.32 -5.48 -11.68
CA ALA A 204 41.64 -6.02 -11.97
C ALA A 204 42.22 -6.78 -10.76
N LYS A 205 42.73 -7.98 -10.95
CA LYS A 205 43.31 -8.82 -9.90
C LYS A 205 44.54 -8.17 -9.21
N ALA A 206 45.21 -7.25 -9.88
CA ALA A 206 46.41 -6.56 -9.40
C ALA A 206 46.18 -5.11 -8.94
N GLY A 207 44.92 -4.68 -8.67
CA GLY A 207 44.63 -3.36 -8.14
C GLY A 207 44.64 -2.22 -9.17
N GLY A 208 44.35 -2.50 -10.42
CA GLY A 208 44.07 -1.48 -11.45
C GLY A 208 42.67 -0.94 -11.36
N ASP A 209 42.36 0.13 -12.11
CA ASP A 209 41.04 0.68 -12.20
C ASP A 209 40.01 -0.35 -12.74
N PRO A 210 38.80 -0.41 -12.17
CA PRO A 210 37.77 -1.31 -12.63
C PRO A 210 37.32 -0.96 -14.05
N GLY A 211 37.38 -1.92 -14.96
CA GLY A 211 36.78 -1.78 -16.30
C GLY A 211 35.29 -1.99 -16.25
N GLN A 212 34.50 -1.21 -17.02
CA GLN A 212 33.09 -1.42 -17.22
C GLN A 212 32.85 -2.14 -18.54
N ALA A 213 32.06 -3.20 -18.51
CA ALA A 213 31.63 -3.89 -19.72
C ALA A 213 30.34 -3.26 -20.29
N VAL A 214 30.20 -3.36 -21.60
CA VAL A 214 28.98 -3.01 -22.30
C VAL A 214 28.05 -4.22 -22.28
N ILE A 215 26.82 -4.02 -21.82
CA ILE A 215 25.78 -5.07 -21.78
C ILE A 215 25.11 -5.14 -23.16
N ASP A 216 25.11 -6.33 -23.77
CA ASP A 216 24.30 -6.61 -24.95
C ASP A 216 22.83 -6.74 -24.55
N VAL A 217 22.08 -5.63 -24.68
CA VAL A 217 20.67 -5.58 -24.27
C VAL A 217 19.77 -6.49 -25.09
N ASP A 218 20.13 -6.80 -26.31
CA ASP A 218 19.35 -7.70 -27.18
C ASP A 218 19.44 -9.17 -26.75
N LYS A 219 20.50 -9.51 -26.00
CA LYS A 219 20.71 -10.85 -25.41
C LYS A 219 20.45 -10.91 -23.91
N LEU A 220 19.97 -9.82 -23.34
CA LEU A 220 19.65 -9.78 -21.91
C LEU A 220 18.38 -10.58 -21.60
N THR A 221 18.49 -11.49 -20.64
CA THR A 221 17.36 -12.24 -20.10
C THR A 221 17.35 -12.17 -18.57
N ASP A 222 16.26 -12.61 -17.95
CA ASP A 222 16.18 -12.72 -16.48
C ASP A 222 17.18 -13.75 -15.91
N LYS A 223 17.79 -14.58 -16.76
CA LYS A 223 18.72 -15.64 -16.40
C LYS A 223 20.13 -15.45 -16.94
N SER A 224 20.37 -14.53 -17.86
CA SER A 224 21.68 -14.33 -18.49
C SER A 224 21.92 -12.89 -18.91
N ILE A 225 23.17 -12.47 -18.77
CA ILE A 225 23.71 -11.19 -19.26
C ILE A 225 24.88 -11.50 -20.15
N THR A 226 24.89 -11.00 -21.38
CA THR A 226 26.06 -11.05 -22.27
C THR A 226 26.74 -9.69 -22.29
N VAL A 227 28.04 -9.66 -22.10
CA VAL A 227 28.90 -8.47 -22.05
C VAL A 227 30.08 -8.60 -22.96
#